data_5d4f7b13def053bca731975a883c3396
#
_entry.id   5d4f7b13def053bca731975a883c3396
#
_cell.length_a   1.000
_cell.length_b   1.000
_cell.length_c   1.000
_cell.angle_alpha   90.00
_cell.angle_beta   90.00
_cell.angle_gamma   90.00
#
_symmetry.space_group_name_H-M   'P 1'
#
loop_
_entity.id
_entity.type
_entity.pdbx_description
1 polymer ?
#
loop_
_entity_poly.entity_id
_entity_poly.type
_entity_poly.pdbx_seq_one_letter_code
_entity_poly.pdbx_strand_id
1 'polypeptide(L)'
;MNVEQLTRGSAAAERSDSGLARRAAIHAALADPHRLAIVDELALSDRSPSELRTQLQIGSNLLAHHLDTLEGAGLVERLGSSGDRRRKYLRLVPDGLEVIWSPVEMVSVRRLLFVCTANSARSQLAAALWNDRHEVP
;
A
#
# COMPACT_ATOMS: atom_id res chain seq x y z
N MET A 1 42.10 5.77 2.25
CA MET A 1 40.63 5.88 2.06
C MET A 1 40.29 5.09 0.79
N ASN A 2 39.55 3.98 0.93
CA ASN A 2 39.43 2.97 -0.13
C ASN A 2 38.30 3.36 -1.10
N VAL A 3 38.54 3.26 -2.40
CA VAL A 3 37.60 3.58 -3.48
C VAL A 3 36.28 2.81 -3.35
N GLU A 4 36.31 1.58 -2.77
CA GLU A 4 35.14 0.75 -2.48
C GLU A 4 34.18 1.35 -1.44
N GLN A 5 34.64 2.19 -0.52
CA GLN A 5 33.77 2.84 0.46
C GLN A 5 33.02 4.03 -0.14
N LEU A 6 33.61 4.72 -1.10
CA LEU A 6 32.96 5.81 -1.84
C LEU A 6 31.83 5.31 -2.75
N THR A 7 32.02 4.18 -3.42
CA THR A 7 31.00 3.59 -4.30
C THR A 7 29.81 3.01 -3.54
N ARG A 8 30.03 2.45 -2.35
CA ARG A 8 28.93 1.94 -1.49
C ARG A 8 28.08 3.08 -0.92
N GLY A 9 28.67 4.21 -0.56
CA GLY A 9 27.95 5.39 -0.09
C GLY A 9 27.08 6.02 -1.16
N SER A 10 27.56 6.15 -2.40
CA SER A 10 26.79 6.67 -3.53
C SER A 10 25.58 5.81 -3.87
N ALA A 11 25.76 4.50 -3.98
CA ALA A 11 24.67 3.58 -4.30
C ALA A 11 23.58 3.47 -3.18
N ALA A 12 23.95 3.71 -1.92
CA ALA A 12 22.99 3.79 -0.82
C ALA A 12 22.20 5.10 -0.83
N ALA A 13 22.86 6.21 -1.13
CA ALA A 13 22.23 7.52 -1.28
C ALA A 13 21.24 7.55 -2.46
N GLU A 14 21.64 7.01 -3.61
CA GLU A 14 20.79 6.92 -4.81
C GLU A 14 19.55 6.03 -4.57
N ARG A 15 19.69 4.92 -3.85
CA ARG A 15 18.54 4.06 -3.45
C ARG A 15 17.62 4.76 -2.46
N SER A 16 18.14 5.54 -1.54
CA SER A 16 17.35 6.34 -0.61
C SER A 16 16.57 7.44 -1.32
N ASP A 17 17.19 8.10 -2.28
CA ASP A 17 16.57 9.20 -3.06
C ASP A 17 15.47 8.65 -3.98
N SER A 18 15.72 7.53 -4.66
CA SER A 18 14.70 6.87 -5.49
C SER A 18 13.51 6.35 -4.67
N GLY A 19 13.74 5.87 -3.45
CA GLY A 19 12.69 5.45 -2.52
C GLY A 19 11.84 6.63 -2.05
N LEU A 20 12.46 7.75 -1.73
CA LEU A 20 11.77 8.97 -1.32
C LEU A 20 10.92 9.54 -2.46
N ALA A 21 11.47 9.62 -3.67
CA ALA A 21 10.75 10.08 -4.85
C ALA A 21 9.53 9.19 -5.16
N ARG A 22 9.67 7.86 -5.08
CA ARG A 22 8.57 6.91 -5.25
C ARG A 22 7.49 7.13 -4.19
N ARG A 23 7.84 7.29 -2.92
CA ARG A 23 6.89 7.58 -1.85
C ARG A 23 6.15 8.89 -2.09
N ALA A 24 6.85 9.95 -2.48
CA ALA A 24 6.25 11.23 -2.82
C ALA A 24 5.24 11.11 -3.97
N ALA A 25 5.57 10.34 -5.02
CA ALA A 25 4.67 10.09 -6.14
C ALA A 25 3.39 9.35 -5.72
N ILE A 26 3.50 8.36 -4.81
CA ILE A 26 2.35 7.64 -4.27
C ILE A 26 1.45 8.58 -3.45
N HIS A 27 2.02 9.38 -2.57
CA HIS A 27 1.25 10.37 -1.81
C HIS A 27 0.55 11.38 -2.73
N ALA A 28 1.23 11.85 -3.77
CA ALA A 28 0.63 12.74 -4.77
C ALA A 28 -0.51 12.05 -5.54
N ALA A 29 -0.37 10.77 -5.88
CA ALA A 29 -1.42 9.99 -6.51
C ALA A 29 -2.65 9.84 -5.61
N LEU A 30 -2.48 9.68 -4.30
CA LEU A 30 -3.58 9.52 -3.34
C LEU A 30 -4.18 10.85 -2.86
N ALA A 31 -3.59 12.00 -3.19
CA ALA A 31 -4.03 13.31 -2.73
C ALA A 31 -5.33 13.82 -3.41
N ASP A 32 -6.08 12.96 -4.08
CA ASP A 32 -7.35 13.28 -4.72
C ASP A 32 -8.47 12.39 -4.15
N PRO A 33 -9.63 12.93 -3.76
CA PRO A 33 -10.71 12.16 -3.14
C PRO A 33 -11.23 10.99 -3.98
N HIS A 34 -11.34 11.16 -5.31
CA HIS A 34 -11.81 10.09 -6.20
C HIS A 34 -10.78 8.96 -6.30
N ARG A 35 -9.47 9.29 -6.36
CA ARG A 35 -8.42 8.28 -6.40
C ARG A 35 -8.34 7.51 -5.09
N LEU A 36 -8.51 8.18 -3.96
CA LEU A 36 -8.58 7.52 -2.66
C LEU A 36 -9.78 6.57 -2.60
N ALA A 37 -10.98 7.02 -3.02
CA ALA A 37 -12.18 6.19 -3.07
C ALA A 37 -12.03 4.98 -4.01
N ILE A 38 -11.33 5.11 -5.14
CA ILE A 38 -11.00 3.98 -6.03
C ILE A 38 -10.13 2.96 -5.29
N VAL A 39 -9.11 3.41 -4.58
CA VAL A 39 -8.22 2.53 -3.80
C VAL A 39 -8.98 1.81 -2.69
N ASP A 40 -9.87 2.50 -1.98
CA ASP A 40 -10.72 1.92 -0.92
C ASP A 40 -11.63 0.82 -1.48
N GLU A 41 -12.25 1.03 -2.65
CA GLU A 41 -13.07 0.00 -3.31
C GLU A 41 -12.25 -1.21 -3.76
N LEU A 42 -11.05 -0.97 -4.31
CA LEU A 42 -10.15 -2.03 -4.76
C LEU A 42 -9.49 -2.78 -3.58
N ALA A 43 -9.41 -2.18 -2.40
CA ALA A 43 -8.95 -2.85 -1.18
C ALA A 43 -9.92 -3.95 -0.73
N LEU A 44 -11.19 -3.84 -1.08
CA LEU A 44 -12.22 -4.83 -0.76
C LEU A 44 -12.22 -6.00 -1.75
N SER A 45 -12.07 -5.71 -3.04
CA SER A 45 -12.01 -6.74 -4.11
C SER A 45 -11.64 -6.13 -5.47
N ASP A 46 -11.17 -6.97 -6.39
CA ASP A 46 -11.00 -6.60 -7.79
C ASP A 46 -12.32 -6.07 -8.38
N ARG A 47 -12.26 -4.99 -9.16
CA ARG A 47 -13.42 -4.34 -9.78
C ARG A 47 -13.21 -4.11 -11.26
N SER A 48 -14.27 -4.18 -12.04
CA SER A 48 -14.24 -3.68 -13.42
C SER A 48 -14.38 -2.15 -13.46
N PRO A 49 -13.87 -1.47 -14.49
CA PRO A 49 -14.09 -0.03 -14.65
C PRO A 49 -15.56 0.39 -14.63
N SER A 50 -16.46 -0.47 -15.13
CA SER A 50 -17.90 -0.20 -15.11
C SER A 50 -18.50 -0.22 -13.71
N GLU A 51 -18.05 -1.13 -12.85
CA GLU A 51 -18.47 -1.20 -11.45
C GLU A 51 -18.00 0.04 -10.68
N LEU A 52 -16.72 0.41 -10.79
CA LEU A 52 -16.19 1.62 -10.15
C LEU A 52 -16.92 2.88 -10.59
N ARG A 53 -17.20 3.00 -11.91
CA ARG A 53 -17.96 4.13 -12.44
C ARG A 53 -19.35 4.24 -11.81
N THR A 54 -20.03 3.11 -11.66
CA THR A 54 -21.38 3.08 -11.07
C THR A 54 -21.35 3.39 -9.58
N GLN A 55 -20.42 2.79 -8.84
CA GLN A 55 -20.31 2.99 -7.39
C GLN A 55 -19.90 4.42 -7.02
N LEU A 56 -18.93 4.97 -7.72
CA LEU A 56 -18.38 6.30 -7.43
C LEU A 56 -19.11 7.44 -8.17
N GLN A 57 -20.07 7.10 -9.05
CA GLN A 57 -20.86 8.04 -9.85
C GLN A 57 -20.00 9.03 -10.67
N ILE A 58 -18.89 8.56 -11.21
CA ILE A 58 -17.95 9.37 -12.01
C ILE A 58 -18.02 9.03 -13.49
N GLY A 59 -17.73 10.03 -14.34
CA GLY A 59 -17.70 9.85 -15.79
C GLY A 59 -16.55 8.97 -16.27
N SER A 60 -16.74 8.31 -17.40
CA SER A 60 -15.74 7.37 -17.95
C SER A 60 -14.36 8.00 -18.20
N ASN A 61 -14.33 9.24 -18.71
CA ASN A 61 -13.07 9.94 -19.00
C ASN A 61 -12.33 10.32 -17.71
N LEU A 62 -13.08 10.75 -16.70
CA LEU A 62 -12.52 11.11 -15.40
C LEU A 62 -11.98 9.85 -14.68
N LEU A 63 -12.73 8.75 -14.71
CA LEU A 63 -12.26 7.47 -14.17
C LEU A 63 -10.98 7.02 -14.88
N ALA A 64 -10.93 7.07 -16.21
CA ALA A 64 -9.75 6.69 -16.97
C ALA A 64 -8.52 7.52 -16.54
N HIS A 65 -8.65 8.83 -16.41
CA HIS A 65 -7.58 9.72 -15.94
C HIS A 65 -7.10 9.36 -14.53
N HIS A 66 -8.02 9.09 -13.59
CA HIS A 66 -7.64 8.66 -12.25
C HIS A 66 -6.94 7.31 -12.22
N LEU A 67 -7.42 6.35 -13.02
CA LEU A 67 -6.78 5.04 -13.15
C LEU A 67 -5.37 5.14 -13.73
N ASP A 68 -5.17 5.91 -14.79
CA ASP A 68 -3.85 6.11 -15.40
C ASP A 68 -2.86 6.71 -14.38
N THR A 69 -3.32 7.63 -13.52
CA THR A 69 -2.50 8.19 -12.45
C THR A 69 -2.14 7.16 -11.39
N LEU A 70 -3.09 6.33 -10.96
CA LEU A 70 -2.88 5.28 -9.96
C LEU A 70 -1.99 4.14 -10.51
N GLU A 71 -2.16 3.76 -11.78
CA GLU A 71 -1.30 2.80 -12.47
C GLU A 71 0.13 3.33 -12.60
N GLY A 72 0.29 4.59 -12.99
CA GLY A 72 1.60 5.25 -13.09
C GLY A 72 2.33 5.32 -11.74
N ALA A 73 1.59 5.40 -10.64
CA ALA A 73 2.14 5.33 -9.28
C ALA A 73 2.40 3.89 -8.78
N GLY A 74 2.00 2.87 -9.54
CA GLY A 74 2.14 1.46 -9.15
C GLY A 74 1.18 1.02 -8.05
N LEU A 75 0.05 1.70 -7.90
CA LEU A 75 -0.97 1.37 -6.89
C LEU A 75 -2.06 0.44 -7.43
N VAL A 76 -2.31 0.47 -8.73
CA VAL A 76 -3.33 -0.29 -9.41
C VAL A 76 -2.74 -0.98 -10.64
N GLU A 77 -3.21 -2.19 -10.92
CA GLU A 77 -2.88 -2.93 -12.14
C GLU A 77 -4.13 -3.39 -12.88
N ARG A 78 -4.04 -3.54 -14.21
CA ARG A 78 -5.11 -4.10 -15.05
C ARG A 78 -4.88 -5.56 -15.31
N LEU A 79 -5.87 -6.37 -14.99
CA LEU A 79 -5.87 -7.81 -15.23
C LEU A 79 -6.84 -8.17 -16.34
N GLY A 80 -6.41 -9.04 -17.26
CA GLY A 80 -7.31 -9.69 -18.20
C GLY A 80 -8.05 -10.85 -17.54
N SER A 81 -9.35 -10.98 -17.77
CA SER A 81 -10.09 -12.16 -17.33
C SER A 81 -9.60 -13.41 -18.05
N SER A 82 -9.34 -14.49 -17.32
CA SER A 82 -8.95 -15.78 -17.90
C SER A 82 -10.07 -16.43 -18.71
N GLY A 83 -11.33 -16.11 -18.40
CA GLY A 83 -12.51 -16.69 -19.08
C GLY A 83 -13.10 -15.82 -20.17
N ASP A 84 -12.97 -14.50 -20.07
CA ASP A 84 -13.47 -13.56 -21.07
C ASP A 84 -12.43 -12.45 -21.29
N ARG A 85 -11.66 -12.54 -22.36
CA ARG A 85 -10.62 -11.57 -22.72
C ARG A 85 -11.14 -10.14 -22.93
N ARG A 86 -12.45 -9.95 -23.02
CA ARG A 86 -13.09 -8.64 -23.15
C ARG A 86 -13.28 -7.95 -21.80
N ARG A 87 -13.28 -8.69 -20.68
CA ARG A 87 -13.42 -8.14 -19.35
C ARG A 87 -12.04 -7.82 -18.77
N LYS A 88 -11.84 -6.57 -18.44
CA LYS A 88 -10.66 -6.07 -17.72
C LYS A 88 -11.07 -5.80 -16.28
N TYR A 89 -10.28 -6.29 -15.37
CA TYR A 89 -10.41 -6.00 -13.94
C TYR A 89 -9.26 -5.14 -13.47
N LEU A 90 -9.51 -4.36 -12.46
CA LEU A 90 -8.55 -3.54 -11.77
C LEU A 90 -8.28 -4.18 -10.42
N ARG A 91 -7.03 -4.26 -10.05
CA ARG A 91 -6.56 -4.80 -8.79
C ARG A 91 -5.67 -3.80 -8.10
N LEU A 92 -5.80 -3.72 -6.78
CA LEU A 92 -4.87 -2.98 -5.94
C LEU A 92 -3.54 -3.75 -5.85
N VAL A 93 -2.43 -3.05 -5.96
CA VAL A 93 -1.07 -3.60 -5.75
C VAL A 93 -0.66 -3.34 -4.30
N PRO A 94 -0.69 -4.33 -3.40
CA PRO A 94 -0.40 -4.13 -1.97
C PRO A 94 0.97 -3.53 -1.72
N ASP A 95 2.00 -4.02 -2.43
CA ASP A 95 3.38 -3.54 -2.33
C ASP A 95 3.51 -2.03 -2.63
N GLY A 96 2.61 -1.48 -3.45
CA GLY A 96 2.55 -0.05 -3.72
C GLY A 96 2.20 0.76 -2.48
N LEU A 97 1.32 0.24 -1.62
CA LEU A 97 0.91 0.89 -0.38
C LEU A 97 1.95 0.70 0.75
N GLU A 98 2.64 -0.42 0.79
CA GLU A 98 3.68 -0.66 1.80
C GLU A 98 4.83 0.35 1.71
N VAL A 99 5.10 0.88 0.52
CA VAL A 99 6.12 1.91 0.30
C VAL A 99 5.79 3.24 0.99
N ILE A 100 4.51 3.50 1.29
CA ILE A 100 4.06 4.70 2.02
C ILE A 100 4.62 4.71 3.45
N TRP A 101 4.66 3.54 4.05
CA TRP A 101 5.24 3.37 5.37
C TRP A 101 6.76 3.33 5.21
N SER A 102 7.44 4.38 5.66
CA SER A 102 8.89 4.28 5.84
C SER A 102 9.14 3.01 6.65
N PRO A 103 10.14 2.18 6.31
CA PRO A 103 10.57 1.20 7.26
C PRO A 103 10.95 1.97 8.54
N VAL A 104 10.00 2.01 9.47
CA VAL A 104 10.31 2.40 10.84
C VAL A 104 11.43 1.44 11.19
N GLU A 105 12.59 1.98 11.58
CA GLU A 105 13.65 1.15 12.15
C GLU A 105 12.95 0.17 13.09
N MET A 106 13.17 -1.12 12.87
CA MET A 106 12.58 -2.14 13.73
C MET A 106 13.11 -1.88 15.14
N VAL A 107 12.36 -1.08 15.89
CA VAL A 107 12.67 -0.84 17.29
C VAL A 107 12.43 -2.17 17.98
N SER A 108 13.50 -2.72 18.55
CA SER A 108 13.41 -3.92 19.36
C SER A 108 12.53 -3.60 20.58
N VAL A 109 11.25 -3.95 20.47
CA VAL A 109 10.27 -3.72 21.53
C VAL A 109 10.44 -4.82 22.57
N ARG A 110 11.00 -4.47 23.73
CA ARG A 110 11.18 -5.40 24.85
C ARG A 110 9.88 -5.69 25.60
N ARG A 111 8.89 -4.82 25.51
CA ARG A 111 7.58 -4.97 26.14
C ARG A 111 6.50 -4.37 25.26
N LEU A 112 5.45 -5.13 25.00
CA LEU A 112 4.25 -4.68 24.30
C LEU A 112 3.07 -4.72 25.28
N LEU A 113 2.36 -3.61 25.43
CA LEU A 113 1.18 -3.52 26.28
C LEU A 113 -0.06 -3.35 25.40
N PHE A 114 -0.95 -4.31 25.44
CA PHE A 114 -2.26 -4.20 24.80
C PHE A 114 -3.27 -3.63 25.79
N VAL A 115 -3.89 -2.49 25.44
CA VAL A 115 -4.85 -1.79 26.28
C VAL A 115 -6.22 -1.79 25.64
N CYS A 116 -7.27 -2.07 26.40
CA CYS A 116 -8.64 -1.88 25.99
C CYS A 116 -9.46 -1.34 27.17
N THR A 117 -10.68 -0.88 26.91
CA THR A 117 -11.57 -0.41 27.96
C THR A 117 -11.85 -1.56 28.94
N ALA A 118 -11.56 -1.35 30.20
CA ALA A 118 -11.76 -2.31 31.30
C ALA A 118 -10.94 -3.62 31.19
N ASN A 119 -9.81 -3.62 30.47
CA ASN A 119 -8.95 -4.79 30.29
C ASN A 119 -9.74 -6.06 29.92
N SER A 120 -10.70 -5.92 29.02
CA SER A 120 -11.62 -6.98 28.58
C SER A 120 -10.96 -7.90 27.53
N ALA A 121 -11.72 -8.85 26.98
CA ALA A 121 -11.25 -9.89 26.06
C ALA A 121 -10.38 -9.39 24.89
N ARG A 122 -10.55 -8.17 24.39
CA ARG A 122 -9.80 -7.65 23.24
C ARG A 122 -8.29 -7.53 23.48
N SER A 123 -7.89 -6.94 24.61
CA SER A 123 -6.45 -6.79 24.94
C SER A 123 -5.84 -8.15 25.29
N GLN A 124 -6.57 -9.00 25.96
CA GLN A 124 -6.13 -10.36 26.31
C GLN A 124 -5.98 -11.25 25.07
N LEU A 125 -6.93 -11.19 24.14
CA LEU A 125 -6.85 -11.92 22.87
C LEU A 125 -5.68 -11.42 22.01
N ALA A 126 -5.49 -10.10 21.93
CA ALA A 126 -4.36 -9.51 21.20
C ALA A 126 -3.01 -9.94 21.78
N ALA A 127 -2.88 -9.95 23.11
CA ALA A 127 -1.67 -10.44 23.78
C ALA A 127 -1.43 -11.93 23.54
N ALA A 128 -2.46 -12.76 23.59
CA ALA A 128 -2.37 -14.18 23.33
C ALA A 128 -1.94 -14.47 21.88
N LEU A 129 -2.54 -13.80 20.89
CA LEU A 129 -2.18 -13.93 19.47
C LEU A 129 -0.76 -13.43 19.17
N TRP A 130 -0.33 -12.39 19.86
CA TRP A 130 1.04 -11.89 19.72
C TRP A 130 2.05 -12.90 20.25
N ASN A 131 1.82 -13.44 21.46
CA ASN A 131 2.72 -14.41 22.08
C ASN A 131 2.77 -15.75 21.32
N ASP A 132 1.66 -16.15 20.68
CA ASP A 132 1.60 -17.36 19.84
C ASP A 132 2.46 -17.22 18.56
N ARG A 133 2.58 -16.00 18.03
CA ARG A 133 3.34 -15.74 16.79
C ARG A 133 4.79 -15.34 17.01
N HIS A 134 5.13 -14.91 18.21
CA HIS A 134 6.44 -14.42 18.56
C HIS A 134 6.87 -15.13 19.84
N GLU A 135 7.91 -15.95 19.72
CA GLU A 135 8.58 -16.49 20.91
C GLU A 135 9.16 -15.31 21.68
N VAL A 136 8.47 -14.91 22.74
CA VAL A 136 8.96 -13.89 23.66
C VAL A 136 9.84 -14.64 24.66
N PRO A 137 11.16 -14.35 24.69
CA PRO A 137 12.07 -14.96 25.64
C PRO A 137 11.75 -14.57 27.08
#